data_01a3dd94a8fbfef88cb22359afa1d0cf
#
_entry.id   01a3dd94a8fbfef88cb22359afa1d0cf
#
_cell.length_a   1.000
_cell.length_b   1.000
_cell.length_c   1.000
_cell.angle_alpha   90.00
_cell.angle_beta   90.00
_cell.angle_gamma   90.00
#
_symmetry.space_group_name_H-M   'P 1'
#
loop_
_entity.id
_entity.type
_entity.pdbx_description
1 polymer ?
#
loop_
_entity_poly.entity_id
_entity_poly.type
_entity_poly.pdbx_seq_one_letter_code
_entity_poly.pdbx_strand_id
1 'polypeptide(L)'
;MRKIILLLFVMPLFLISCDKTIKSEKGAIDIISNVYFNASKGLTDHKQFYISKINYVNDDIIELVPNIQAPEFIDSVYYIKDTLFYQPKAFEEAKSIIFKEEQVTGSPKSIYKKRFGAVWVNIPIFDYEKRKDIADTVLYNNKSYKRFEINTPDNYSVYYVHPTDTIIPYSLNPIADKAYKGRLERIDSYDKKKDLFSTIWLIHRQQMDKEAVDIFQFNRDLAEKVSKTASK
;
A
#
# COMPACT_ATOMS: atom_id res chain seq x y z
N MET A 1 44.98 28.79 50.71
CA MET A 1 44.49 27.50 50.14
C MET A 1 43.22 27.81 49.31
N ARG A 2 43.37 27.90 47.97
CA ARG A 2 42.29 28.17 47.05
C ARG A 2 41.68 26.84 46.63
N LYS A 3 40.42 26.56 46.93
CA LYS A 3 39.69 25.40 46.46
C LYS A 3 39.18 25.71 45.02
N ILE A 4 39.75 25.00 44.04
CA ILE A 4 39.30 25.01 42.66
C ILE A 4 38.10 24.06 42.60
N ILE A 5 36.92 24.60 42.42
CA ILE A 5 35.69 23.82 42.12
C ILE A 5 35.71 23.56 40.63
N LEU A 6 35.99 22.30 40.27
CA LEU A 6 35.90 21.82 38.92
C LEU A 6 34.43 21.55 38.59
N LEU A 7 33.79 22.50 37.91
CA LEU A 7 32.41 22.37 37.43
C LEU A 7 32.46 21.44 36.19
N LEU A 8 32.19 20.17 36.39
CA LEU A 8 31.97 19.21 35.29
C LEU A 8 30.66 19.57 34.60
N PHE A 9 30.77 20.27 33.48
CA PHE A 9 29.66 20.54 32.58
C PHE A 9 29.34 19.23 31.84
N VAL A 10 28.43 18.41 32.38
CA VAL A 10 27.84 17.29 31.69
C VAL A 10 26.91 17.86 30.63
N MET A 11 27.43 18.04 29.44
CA MET A 11 26.65 18.39 28.25
C MET A 11 25.77 17.19 27.89
N PRO A 12 24.42 17.26 27.96
CA PRO A 12 23.58 16.19 27.51
C PRO A 12 23.73 16.12 25.98
N LEU A 13 24.40 15.09 25.52
CA LEU A 13 24.37 14.68 24.13
C LEU A 13 22.90 14.32 23.82
N PHE A 14 22.16 15.30 23.34
CA PHE A 14 20.90 15.04 22.65
C PHE A 14 21.27 14.17 21.43
N LEU A 15 21.12 12.88 21.58
CA LEU A 15 21.04 11.96 20.47
C LEU A 15 19.79 12.38 19.71
N ILE A 16 19.94 13.28 18.73
CA ILE A 16 18.95 13.53 17.72
C ILE A 16 18.91 12.23 16.92
N SER A 17 18.05 11.31 17.34
CA SER A 17 17.65 10.17 16.54
C SER A 17 16.95 10.76 15.32
N CYS A 18 17.71 10.97 14.25
CA CYS A 18 17.14 11.28 12.96
C CYS A 18 16.41 10.01 12.57
N ASP A 19 15.06 9.99 12.64
CA ASP A 19 14.21 8.93 12.10
C ASP A 19 14.48 8.89 10.59
N LYS A 20 15.50 8.12 10.18
CA LYS A 20 15.91 7.99 8.78
C LYS A 20 14.90 7.10 8.09
N THR A 21 13.92 7.73 7.46
CA THR A 21 12.97 7.03 6.60
C THR A 21 13.68 6.45 5.38
N ILE A 22 13.50 5.16 5.14
CA ILE A 22 14.06 4.43 4.00
C ILE A 22 12.98 4.30 2.93
N LYS A 23 13.19 4.89 1.77
CA LYS A 23 12.30 4.70 0.63
C LYS A 23 12.69 3.43 -0.12
N SER A 24 11.73 2.52 -0.29
CA SER A 24 11.95 1.31 -1.10
C SER A 24 12.00 1.68 -2.58
N GLU A 25 13.10 1.32 -3.25
CA GLU A 25 13.30 1.66 -4.67
C GLU A 25 12.50 0.78 -5.63
N LYS A 26 12.25 -0.48 -5.25
CA LYS A 26 11.47 -1.43 -6.07
C LYS A 26 10.83 -2.51 -5.23
N GLY A 27 9.71 -3.03 -5.69
CA GLY A 27 9.03 -4.13 -5.00
C GLY A 27 7.68 -4.47 -5.61
N ALA A 28 7.04 -5.42 -4.97
CA ALA A 28 5.72 -5.88 -5.34
C ALA A 28 4.86 -6.15 -4.10
N ILE A 29 3.55 -5.90 -4.23
CA ILE A 29 2.58 -6.00 -3.17
C ILE A 29 1.31 -6.62 -3.73
N ASP A 30 0.72 -7.58 -3.02
CA ASP A 30 -0.64 -8.03 -3.27
C ASP A 30 -1.58 -7.40 -2.24
N ILE A 31 -2.73 -6.94 -2.71
CA ILE A 31 -3.85 -6.55 -1.87
C ILE A 31 -4.91 -7.65 -1.99
N ILE A 32 -5.14 -8.34 -0.90
CA ILE A 32 -6.06 -9.48 -0.84
C ILE A 32 -7.16 -9.17 0.18
N SER A 33 -8.40 -9.52 -0.15
CA SER A 33 -9.52 -9.49 0.78
C SER A 33 -10.11 -10.88 0.94
N ASN A 34 -10.38 -11.28 2.19
CA ASN A 34 -11.22 -12.41 2.50
C ASN A 34 -12.54 -11.89 3.07
N VAL A 35 -13.64 -12.44 2.60
CA VAL A 35 -14.99 -12.09 3.06
C VAL A 35 -15.67 -13.36 3.57
N TYR A 36 -16.16 -13.30 4.79
CA TYR A 36 -16.83 -14.40 5.49
C TYR A 36 -18.29 -14.03 5.72
N PHE A 37 -19.18 -14.82 5.15
CA PHE A 37 -20.62 -14.64 5.28
C PHE A 37 -21.14 -15.39 6.51
N ASN A 38 -22.23 -14.90 7.12
CA ASN A 38 -22.80 -15.47 8.33
C ASN A 38 -21.73 -15.69 9.44
N ALA A 39 -20.91 -14.69 9.66
CA ALA A 39 -19.70 -14.81 10.49
C ALA A 39 -19.98 -15.20 11.95
N SER A 40 -21.17 -14.88 12.47
CA SER A 40 -21.64 -15.29 13.81
C SER A 40 -21.78 -16.82 13.96
N LYS A 41 -21.94 -17.55 12.85
CA LYS A 41 -22.04 -19.01 12.82
C LYS A 41 -20.69 -19.72 12.63
N GLY A 42 -19.60 -18.96 12.49
CA GLY A 42 -18.26 -19.46 12.23
C GLY A 42 -17.69 -18.93 10.91
N LEU A 43 -16.36 -18.97 10.76
CA LEU A 43 -15.65 -18.41 9.59
C LEU A 43 -15.40 -19.49 8.52
N THR A 44 -16.40 -20.28 8.18
CA THR A 44 -16.30 -21.39 7.21
C THR A 44 -16.81 -21.02 5.82
N ASP A 45 -17.81 -20.13 5.74
CA ASP A 45 -18.35 -19.64 4.46
C ASP A 45 -17.59 -18.40 4.02
N HIS A 46 -16.54 -18.58 3.22
CA HIS A 46 -15.68 -17.48 2.83
C HIS A 46 -15.38 -17.47 1.33
N LYS A 47 -15.07 -16.25 0.83
CA LYS A 47 -14.50 -16.02 -0.49
C LYS A 47 -13.25 -15.18 -0.37
N GLN A 48 -12.21 -15.55 -1.10
CA GLN A 48 -10.99 -14.76 -1.23
C GLN A 48 -11.01 -13.98 -2.55
N PHE A 49 -10.65 -12.71 -2.47
CA PHE A 49 -10.56 -11.84 -3.63
C PHE A 49 -9.14 -11.26 -3.72
N TYR A 50 -8.50 -11.44 -4.86
CA TYR A 50 -7.32 -10.66 -5.22
C TYR A 50 -7.79 -9.32 -5.76
N ILE A 51 -7.62 -8.27 -4.97
CA ILE A 51 -8.08 -6.93 -5.34
C ILE A 51 -7.10 -6.28 -6.30
N SER A 52 -5.78 -6.47 -6.06
CA SER A 52 -4.75 -5.77 -6.83
C SER A 52 -3.39 -6.42 -6.64
N LYS A 53 -2.57 -6.36 -7.69
CA LYS A 53 -1.14 -6.64 -7.70
C LYS A 53 -0.40 -5.36 -8.06
N ILE A 54 0.25 -4.75 -7.09
CA ILE A 54 0.99 -3.51 -7.24
C ILE A 54 2.46 -3.85 -7.44
N ASN A 55 3.05 -3.35 -8.52
CA ASN A 55 4.48 -3.43 -8.81
C ASN A 55 5.03 -2.03 -8.91
N TYR A 56 6.20 -1.75 -8.34
CA TYR A 56 6.75 -0.40 -8.34
C TYR A 56 8.26 -0.36 -8.53
N VAL A 57 8.70 0.70 -9.20
CA VAL A 57 10.10 1.09 -9.33
C VAL A 57 10.16 2.60 -9.06
N ASN A 58 10.80 2.97 -7.95
CA ASN A 58 10.75 4.32 -7.37
C ASN A 58 9.31 4.75 -7.09
N ASP A 59 8.83 5.81 -7.77
CA ASP A 59 7.45 6.31 -7.65
C ASP A 59 6.53 5.86 -8.78
N ASP A 60 7.07 5.17 -9.77
CA ASP A 60 6.30 4.63 -10.87
C ASP A 60 5.67 3.29 -10.45
N ILE A 61 4.37 3.15 -10.63
CA ILE A 61 3.61 1.97 -10.24
C ILE A 61 2.90 1.39 -11.46
N ILE A 62 3.01 0.08 -11.62
CA ILE A 62 2.15 -0.73 -12.50
C ILE A 62 1.24 -1.54 -11.59
N GLU A 63 -0.04 -1.26 -11.66
CA GLU A 63 -1.07 -2.02 -10.97
C GLU A 63 -1.76 -2.94 -11.94
N LEU A 64 -1.76 -4.24 -11.64
CA LEU A 64 -2.50 -5.28 -12.35
C LEU A 64 -3.72 -5.63 -11.50
N VAL A 65 -4.92 -5.48 -12.05
CA VAL A 65 -6.18 -5.83 -11.38
C VAL A 65 -6.65 -7.19 -11.88
N PRO A 66 -6.58 -8.23 -11.03
CA PRO A 66 -7.03 -9.56 -11.41
C PRO A 66 -8.54 -9.62 -11.64
N ASN A 67 -8.97 -10.55 -12.49
CA ASN A 67 -10.37 -10.89 -12.61
C ASN A 67 -10.88 -11.53 -11.31
N ILE A 68 -12.04 -11.13 -10.84
CA ILE A 68 -12.60 -11.61 -9.57
C ILE A 68 -12.93 -13.11 -9.58
N GLN A 69 -13.34 -13.63 -10.73
CA GLN A 69 -13.74 -15.04 -10.87
C GLN A 69 -12.58 -15.96 -11.27
N ALA A 70 -11.60 -15.42 -11.99
CA ALA A 70 -10.44 -16.13 -12.52
C ALA A 70 -9.17 -15.29 -12.29
N PRO A 71 -8.60 -15.28 -11.08
CA PRO A 71 -7.51 -14.36 -10.68
C PRO A 71 -6.19 -14.50 -11.46
N GLU A 72 -6.06 -15.57 -12.24
CA GLU A 72 -4.96 -15.78 -13.21
C GLU A 72 -5.04 -14.82 -14.41
N PHE A 73 -6.21 -14.28 -14.71
CA PHE A 73 -6.41 -13.28 -15.75
C PHE A 73 -6.40 -11.87 -15.17
N ILE A 74 -5.92 -10.92 -15.95
CA ILE A 74 -5.87 -9.51 -15.58
C ILE A 74 -6.96 -8.75 -16.32
N ASP A 75 -7.89 -8.14 -15.59
CA ASP A 75 -8.99 -7.35 -16.15
C ASP A 75 -8.57 -5.93 -16.52
N SER A 76 -7.64 -5.36 -15.75
CA SER A 76 -7.20 -3.98 -15.97
C SER A 76 -5.76 -3.78 -15.56
N VAL A 77 -5.09 -2.90 -16.28
CA VAL A 77 -3.75 -2.41 -15.97
C VAL A 77 -3.82 -0.91 -15.76
N TYR A 78 -3.19 -0.42 -14.70
CA TYR A 78 -3.03 1.01 -14.46
C TYR A 78 -1.55 1.35 -14.34
N TYR A 79 -1.13 2.39 -15.04
CA TYR A 79 0.10 3.09 -14.72
C TYR A 79 -0.24 4.23 -13.77
N ILE A 80 0.45 4.29 -12.64
CA ILE A 80 0.21 5.28 -11.60
C ILE A 80 1.51 6.03 -11.35
N LYS A 81 1.42 7.35 -11.38
CA LYS A 81 2.52 8.25 -11.06
C LYS A 81 1.99 9.40 -10.23
N ASP A 82 2.63 9.64 -9.09
CA ASP A 82 2.18 10.61 -8.08
C ASP A 82 0.73 10.34 -7.64
N THR A 83 -0.19 11.25 -7.94
CA THR A 83 -1.61 11.15 -7.60
C THR A 83 -2.51 10.92 -8.82
N LEU A 84 -1.91 10.56 -9.94
CA LEU A 84 -2.60 10.35 -11.21
C LEU A 84 -2.51 8.90 -11.66
N PHE A 85 -3.55 8.42 -12.30
CA PHE A 85 -3.51 7.13 -12.98
C PHE A 85 -3.87 7.26 -14.45
N TYR A 86 -3.28 6.38 -15.23
CA TYR A 86 -3.44 6.23 -16.66
C TYR A 86 -3.92 4.81 -16.93
N GLN A 87 -4.93 4.66 -17.78
CA GLN A 87 -5.47 3.36 -18.17
C GLN A 87 -5.30 3.16 -19.67
N PRO A 88 -4.57 2.12 -20.12
CA PRO A 88 -4.45 1.80 -21.54
C PRO A 88 -5.80 1.43 -22.15
N LYS A 89 -5.97 1.67 -23.47
CA LYS A 89 -7.23 1.43 -24.19
C LYS A 89 -7.65 -0.02 -24.27
N ALA A 90 -6.69 -0.94 -24.43
CA ALA A 90 -6.94 -2.36 -24.45
C ALA A 90 -5.74 -3.13 -23.91
N PHE A 91 -6.00 -4.14 -23.08
CA PHE A 91 -4.97 -5.00 -22.54
C PHE A 91 -4.32 -5.89 -23.62
N GLU A 92 -5.06 -6.25 -24.66
CA GLU A 92 -4.54 -7.04 -25.78
C GLU A 92 -3.52 -6.27 -26.64
N GLU A 93 -3.66 -4.95 -26.71
CA GLU A 93 -2.65 -4.05 -27.29
C GLU A 93 -1.45 -3.87 -26.36
N ALA A 94 -1.55 -4.30 -25.10
CA ALA A 94 -0.55 -4.11 -24.07
C ALA A 94 0.78 -4.86 -24.28
N LYS A 95 0.84 -5.80 -25.19
CA LYS A 95 2.13 -6.36 -25.65
C LYS A 95 3.03 -5.30 -26.30
N SER A 96 2.50 -4.13 -26.58
CA SER A 96 3.18 -2.96 -27.13
C SER A 96 2.85 -1.67 -26.37
N ILE A 97 2.51 -1.75 -25.08
CA ILE A 97 2.20 -0.54 -24.29
C ILE A 97 3.45 0.32 -24.13
N ILE A 98 3.59 1.21 -25.05
CA ILE A 98 4.35 2.44 -24.87
C ILE A 98 3.47 3.30 -23.97
N PHE A 99 3.77 3.39 -22.66
CA PHE A 99 3.19 4.39 -21.79
C PHE A 99 3.78 5.77 -22.09
N LYS A 100 3.62 6.22 -23.32
CA LYS A 100 3.65 7.66 -23.57
C LYS A 100 2.34 8.20 -23.03
N GLU A 101 2.41 9.32 -22.34
CA GLU A 101 1.22 10.05 -21.87
C GLU A 101 0.17 10.20 -23.00
N GLU A 102 0.62 10.27 -24.26
CA GLU A 102 -0.18 10.40 -25.47
C GLU A 102 -0.95 9.13 -25.88
N GLN A 103 -0.54 7.96 -25.42
CA GLN A 103 -1.14 6.66 -25.83
C GLN A 103 -2.10 6.07 -24.79
N VAL A 104 -2.22 6.73 -23.66
CA VAL A 104 -3.18 6.37 -22.63
C VAL A 104 -4.55 6.94 -22.99
N THR A 105 -5.61 6.18 -22.80
CA THR A 105 -6.96 6.61 -23.16
C THR A 105 -7.44 7.74 -22.29
N GLY A 106 -7.45 8.93 -22.84
CA GLY A 106 -7.95 10.14 -22.20
C GLY A 106 -6.92 10.81 -21.29
N SER A 107 -7.31 11.92 -20.71
CA SER A 107 -6.52 12.67 -19.73
C SER A 107 -6.30 11.83 -18.48
N PRO A 108 -5.13 11.94 -17.82
CA PRO A 108 -4.86 11.29 -16.56
C PRO A 108 -5.94 11.67 -15.53
N LYS A 109 -6.30 10.71 -14.70
CA LYS A 109 -7.35 10.87 -13.67
C LYS A 109 -6.73 10.78 -12.29
N SER A 110 -7.34 11.49 -11.34
CA SER A 110 -6.94 11.38 -9.95
C SER A 110 -7.10 9.95 -9.44
N ILE A 111 -6.06 9.43 -8.80
CA ILE A 111 -6.00 8.09 -8.21
C ILE A 111 -7.12 7.86 -7.19
N TYR A 112 -7.58 8.90 -6.51
CA TYR A 112 -8.69 8.85 -5.55
C TYR A 112 -10.07 8.65 -6.21
N LYS A 113 -10.13 8.72 -7.54
CA LYS A 113 -11.35 8.46 -8.35
C LYS A 113 -11.30 7.11 -9.06
N LYS A 114 -10.27 6.31 -8.83
CA LYS A 114 -10.13 4.99 -9.41
C LYS A 114 -11.21 4.05 -8.86
N ARG A 115 -11.88 3.28 -9.73
CA ARG A 115 -13.02 2.43 -9.36
C ARG A 115 -12.68 0.99 -9.06
N PHE A 116 -11.61 0.47 -9.68
CA PHE A 116 -11.21 -0.94 -9.57
C PHE A 116 -9.78 -1.06 -9.07
N GLY A 117 -9.45 -2.21 -8.48
CA GLY A 117 -8.14 -2.48 -7.91
C GLY A 117 -7.94 -1.85 -6.54
N ALA A 118 -6.71 -1.57 -6.17
CA ALA A 118 -6.36 -1.00 -4.88
C ALA A 118 -7.03 0.37 -4.66
N VAL A 119 -7.57 0.56 -3.47
CA VAL A 119 -8.19 1.82 -3.07
C VAL A 119 -7.12 2.75 -2.51
N TRP A 120 -7.09 3.97 -3.02
CA TRP A 120 -6.19 5.02 -2.55
C TRP A 120 -6.98 6.03 -1.72
N VAL A 121 -6.56 6.23 -0.49
CA VAL A 121 -7.27 7.10 0.45
C VAL A 121 -6.36 8.22 0.94
N ASN A 122 -6.94 9.40 1.15
CA ASN A 122 -6.28 10.56 1.73
C ASN A 122 -7.09 11.16 2.89
N ILE A 123 -8.09 10.42 3.37
CA ILE A 123 -8.98 10.83 4.45
C ILE A 123 -8.78 9.92 5.67
N PRO A 124 -9.08 10.40 6.87
CA PRO A 124 -9.06 9.57 8.07
C PRO A 124 -10.01 8.36 7.94
N ILE A 125 -9.66 7.30 8.67
CA ILE A 125 -10.58 6.19 8.91
C ILE A 125 -11.82 6.75 9.60
N PHE A 126 -12.98 6.26 9.23
CA PHE A 126 -14.24 6.66 9.85
C PHE A 126 -14.21 6.41 11.37
N ASP A 127 -14.66 7.37 12.18
CA ASP A 127 -14.60 7.33 13.65
C ASP A 127 -13.18 7.13 14.22
N TYR A 128 -12.15 7.57 13.53
CA TYR A 128 -10.74 7.38 13.92
C TYR A 128 -10.42 7.98 15.30
N GLU A 129 -11.11 9.02 15.70
CA GLU A 129 -10.98 9.67 17.01
C GLU A 129 -11.47 8.76 18.17
N LYS A 130 -12.34 7.79 17.89
CA LYS A 130 -12.87 6.80 18.84
C LYS A 130 -11.99 5.55 18.97
N ARG A 131 -10.85 5.52 18.26
CA ARG A 131 -9.96 4.36 18.30
C ARG A 131 -9.41 4.15 19.72
N LYS A 132 -9.18 2.89 20.02
CA LYS A 132 -8.51 2.44 21.25
C LYS A 132 -7.33 1.55 20.88
N ASP A 133 -6.18 1.87 21.45
CA ASP A 133 -5.02 0.99 21.32
C ASP A 133 -5.28 -0.30 22.10
N ILE A 134 -4.93 -1.41 21.50
CA ILE A 134 -5.04 -2.75 22.10
C ILE A 134 -3.67 -3.44 22.08
N ALA A 135 -3.52 -4.53 22.83
CA ALA A 135 -2.24 -5.22 22.95
C ALA A 135 -1.64 -5.55 21.59
N ASP A 136 -0.32 -5.32 21.44
CA ASP A 136 0.45 -5.72 20.28
C ASP A 136 0.32 -7.22 20.03
N THR A 137 0.56 -7.65 18.81
CA THR A 137 0.47 -9.07 18.45
C THR A 137 1.60 -9.46 17.51
N VAL A 138 1.90 -10.74 17.48
CA VAL A 138 2.76 -11.36 16.47
C VAL A 138 1.90 -12.25 15.60
N LEU A 139 1.90 -12.02 14.30
CA LEU A 139 1.24 -12.88 13.32
C LEU A 139 2.25 -13.85 12.71
N TYR A 140 1.78 -14.69 11.79
CA TYR A 140 2.64 -15.63 11.09
C TYR A 140 3.86 -14.92 10.47
N ASN A 141 4.96 -15.61 10.29
CA ASN A 141 6.26 -15.06 9.90
C ASN A 141 6.96 -14.24 11.00
N ASN A 142 6.55 -14.37 12.27
CA ASN A 142 7.12 -13.65 13.41
C ASN A 142 7.09 -12.12 13.26
N LYS A 143 6.16 -11.60 12.47
CA LYS A 143 6.00 -10.18 12.23
C LYS A 143 5.15 -9.55 13.33
N SER A 144 5.70 -8.54 14.01
CA SER A 144 5.01 -7.82 15.09
C SER A 144 4.13 -6.72 14.53
N TYR A 145 3.02 -6.45 15.21
CA TYR A 145 2.08 -5.41 14.86
C TYR A 145 1.62 -4.65 16.09
N LYS A 146 1.66 -3.32 16.02
CA LYS A 146 0.84 -2.44 16.88
C LYS A 146 -0.60 -2.55 16.41
N ARG A 147 -1.54 -2.51 17.33
CA ARG A 147 -2.95 -2.64 16.99
C ARG A 147 -3.79 -1.55 17.63
N PHE A 148 -4.83 -1.16 16.91
CA PHE A 148 -5.93 -0.38 17.46
C PHE A 148 -7.26 -0.90 16.95
N GLU A 149 -8.31 -0.65 17.70
CA GLU A 149 -9.68 -0.99 17.33
C GLU A 149 -10.58 0.23 17.23
N ILE A 150 -11.62 0.12 16.42
CA ILE A 150 -12.74 1.05 16.38
C ILE A 150 -14.01 0.22 16.52
N ASN A 151 -14.79 0.49 17.56
CA ASN A 151 -16.02 -0.22 17.86
C ASN A 151 -17.20 0.76 17.85
N THR A 152 -18.09 0.58 16.91
CA THR A 152 -19.33 1.34 16.77
C THR A 152 -20.54 0.45 16.93
N PRO A 153 -21.76 0.97 17.04
CA PRO A 153 -22.97 0.14 17.07
C PRO A 153 -23.07 -0.83 15.88
N ASP A 154 -22.66 -0.40 14.70
CA ASP A 154 -22.85 -1.14 13.45
C ASP A 154 -21.62 -1.92 13.00
N ASN A 155 -20.43 -1.52 13.44
CA ASN A 155 -19.17 -2.08 12.96
C ASN A 155 -18.13 -2.23 14.06
N TYR A 156 -17.33 -3.29 13.97
CA TYR A 156 -16.13 -3.50 14.79
C TYR A 156 -14.94 -3.75 13.86
N SER A 157 -13.90 -2.96 13.99
CA SER A 157 -12.71 -3.09 13.15
C SER A 157 -11.42 -3.10 13.97
N VAL A 158 -10.47 -3.93 13.58
CA VAL A 158 -9.11 -3.99 14.12
C VAL A 158 -8.11 -3.70 13.02
N TYR A 159 -7.18 -2.83 13.31
CA TYR A 159 -6.14 -2.36 12.42
C TYR A 159 -4.78 -2.83 12.91
N TYR A 160 -3.95 -3.32 12.00
CA TYR A 160 -2.64 -3.90 12.30
C TYR A 160 -1.55 -3.11 11.58
N VAL A 161 -0.77 -2.38 12.35
CA VAL A 161 0.32 -1.55 11.83
C VAL A 161 1.66 -2.20 12.14
N HIS A 162 2.39 -2.60 11.11
CA HIS A 162 3.75 -3.11 11.23
C HIS A 162 4.71 -1.95 11.47
N PRO A 163 5.44 -1.91 12.62
CA PRO A 163 6.46 -0.91 12.86
C PRO A 163 7.58 -1.02 11.83
N THR A 164 7.78 0.02 11.03
CA THR A 164 8.82 0.06 10.00
C THR A 164 9.14 1.51 9.63
N ASP A 165 10.39 1.79 9.33
CA ASP A 165 10.87 3.03 8.76
C ASP A 165 10.90 3.00 7.21
N THR A 166 10.59 1.85 6.61
CA THR A 166 10.55 1.67 5.16
C THR A 166 9.24 2.15 4.56
N ILE A 167 9.30 3.20 3.74
CA ILE A 167 8.18 3.69 2.96
C ILE A 167 8.13 2.99 1.60
N ILE A 168 6.93 2.57 1.22
CA ILE A 168 6.58 2.07 -0.11
C ILE A 168 5.55 3.01 -0.74
N PRO A 169 5.40 3.02 -2.08
CA PRO A 169 4.54 4.00 -2.75
C PRO A 169 3.03 3.71 -2.63
N TYR A 170 2.62 2.74 -1.82
CA TYR A 170 1.23 2.43 -1.51
C TYR A 170 1.00 2.28 -0.01
N SER A 171 -0.16 2.73 0.46
CA SER A 171 -0.61 2.57 1.83
C SER A 171 -2.10 2.26 1.88
N LEU A 172 -2.53 1.37 2.78
CA LEU A 172 -3.94 1.15 3.08
C LEU A 172 -4.58 2.38 3.74
N ASN A 173 -3.82 3.12 4.56
CA ASN A 173 -4.21 4.42 5.11
C ASN A 173 -2.99 5.22 5.61
N PRO A 174 -2.55 6.26 4.88
CA PRO A 174 -1.36 7.04 5.22
C PRO A 174 -1.45 7.76 6.58
N ILE A 175 -2.66 8.08 7.06
CA ILE A 175 -2.86 8.76 8.34
C ILE A 175 -2.56 7.79 9.49
N ALA A 176 -3.03 6.54 9.38
CA ALA A 176 -2.70 5.49 10.35
C ALA A 176 -1.19 5.16 10.33
N ASP A 177 -0.59 5.04 9.14
CA ASP A 177 0.86 4.79 9.00
C ASP A 177 1.67 5.85 9.76
N LYS A 178 1.37 7.12 9.53
CA LYS A 178 2.04 8.24 10.18
C LYS A 178 1.83 8.25 11.70
N ALA A 179 0.59 8.02 12.15
CA ALA A 179 0.24 8.08 13.57
C ALA A 179 0.93 6.98 14.39
N TYR A 180 1.10 5.80 13.82
CA TYR A 180 1.70 4.64 14.48
C TYR A 180 3.18 4.43 14.13
N LYS A 181 3.77 5.30 13.31
CA LYS A 181 5.16 5.18 12.80
C LYS A 181 5.42 3.79 12.23
N GLY A 182 4.65 3.44 11.20
CA GLY A 182 4.70 2.12 10.62
C GLY A 182 3.89 2.02 9.33
N ARG A 183 3.49 0.83 8.96
CA ARG A 183 2.66 0.55 7.78
C ARG A 183 1.45 -0.30 8.15
N LEU A 184 0.27 0.21 7.84
CA LEU A 184 -0.97 -0.53 7.99
C LEU A 184 -1.00 -1.67 6.95
N GLU A 185 -0.91 -2.91 7.42
CA GLU A 185 -0.82 -4.08 6.55
C GLU A 185 -2.05 -4.96 6.60
N ARG A 186 -2.89 -4.82 7.63
CA ARG A 186 -4.11 -5.59 7.75
C ARG A 186 -5.22 -4.77 8.40
N ILE A 187 -6.42 -4.98 7.91
CA ILE A 187 -7.67 -4.48 8.49
C ILE A 187 -8.62 -5.66 8.61
N ASP A 188 -9.11 -5.93 9.80
CA ASP A 188 -10.19 -6.87 10.06
C ASP A 188 -11.44 -6.06 10.40
N SER A 189 -12.57 -6.34 9.78
CA SER A 189 -13.80 -5.58 9.98
C SER A 189 -15.01 -6.50 10.02
N TYR A 190 -15.89 -6.29 11.01
CA TYR A 190 -17.14 -7.00 11.17
C TYR A 190 -18.32 -6.03 11.09
N ASP A 191 -19.09 -6.17 10.03
CA ASP A 191 -20.40 -5.50 9.86
C ASP A 191 -21.45 -6.27 10.64
N LYS A 192 -21.87 -5.73 11.78
CA LYS A 192 -22.79 -6.37 12.72
C LYS A 192 -24.21 -6.50 12.15
N LYS A 193 -24.59 -5.62 11.22
CA LYS A 193 -25.93 -5.65 10.59
C LYS A 193 -26.04 -6.72 9.52
N LYS A 194 -24.95 -6.89 8.75
CA LYS A 194 -24.93 -7.85 7.65
C LYS A 194 -24.38 -9.21 8.04
N ASP A 195 -23.92 -9.36 9.30
CA ASP A 195 -23.22 -10.54 9.77
C ASP A 195 -22.07 -10.96 8.85
N LEU A 196 -21.26 -9.96 8.47
CA LEU A 196 -20.20 -10.11 7.50
C LEU A 196 -18.87 -9.70 8.12
N PHE A 197 -17.92 -10.64 8.15
CA PHE A 197 -16.55 -10.36 8.53
C PHE A 197 -15.67 -10.29 7.28
N SER A 198 -14.84 -9.28 7.20
CA SER A 198 -13.91 -9.09 6.09
C SER A 198 -12.50 -8.79 6.59
N THR A 199 -11.50 -9.26 5.84
CA THR A 199 -10.12 -8.89 6.06
C THR A 199 -9.55 -8.29 4.79
N ILE A 200 -8.71 -7.27 4.93
CA ILE A 200 -7.89 -6.73 3.84
C ILE A 200 -6.44 -6.86 4.28
N TRP A 201 -5.61 -7.41 3.40
CA TRP A 201 -4.20 -7.63 3.65
C TRP A 201 -3.35 -6.99 2.57
N LEU A 202 -2.29 -6.32 3.02
CA LEU A 202 -1.17 -5.91 2.20
C LEU A 202 -0.05 -6.94 2.41
N ILE A 203 0.28 -7.67 1.35
CA ILE A 203 1.26 -8.75 1.39
C ILE A 203 2.42 -8.39 0.46
N HIS A 204 3.63 -8.32 1.01
CA HIS A 204 4.83 -8.11 0.20
C HIS A 204 5.17 -9.38 -0.57
N ARG A 205 5.48 -9.22 -1.87
CA ARG A 205 6.00 -10.28 -2.72
C ARG A 205 7.49 -10.12 -2.93
N GLN A 206 8.18 -11.22 -3.09
CA GLN A 206 9.62 -11.23 -3.36
C GLN A 206 9.95 -10.76 -4.78
N GLN A 207 9.04 -10.98 -5.72
CA GLN A 207 9.24 -10.68 -7.14
C GLN A 207 8.07 -9.90 -7.71
N MET A 208 8.37 -9.01 -8.64
CA MET A 208 7.37 -8.32 -9.45
C MET A 208 6.77 -9.29 -10.48
N ASP A 209 5.55 -8.99 -10.93
CA ASP A 209 4.94 -9.70 -12.06
C ASP A 209 5.76 -9.45 -13.33
N LYS A 210 5.87 -10.49 -14.15
CA LYS A 210 6.65 -10.40 -15.40
C LYS A 210 6.15 -9.29 -16.31
N GLU A 211 4.83 -9.19 -16.45
CA GLU A 211 4.18 -8.15 -17.25
C GLU A 211 4.57 -6.73 -16.80
N ALA A 212 4.61 -6.51 -15.49
CA ALA A 212 5.04 -5.22 -14.95
C ALA A 212 6.54 -4.95 -15.19
N VAL A 213 7.39 -5.97 -15.07
CA VAL A 213 8.82 -5.86 -15.37
C VAL A 213 9.03 -5.50 -16.84
N ASP A 214 8.33 -6.16 -17.75
CA ASP A 214 8.42 -5.91 -19.19
C ASP A 214 7.99 -4.47 -19.53
N ILE A 215 6.94 -3.95 -18.89
CA ILE A 215 6.48 -2.57 -19.06
C ILE A 215 7.53 -1.57 -18.54
N PHE A 216 8.08 -1.77 -17.34
CA PHE A 216 9.11 -0.89 -16.79
C PHE A 216 10.38 -0.88 -17.67
N GLN A 217 10.80 -2.04 -18.18
CA GLN A 217 11.95 -2.13 -19.07
C GLN A 217 11.70 -1.36 -20.36
N PHE A 218 10.55 -1.59 -20.98
CA PHE A 218 10.16 -0.91 -22.20
C PHE A 218 10.16 0.61 -22.06
N ASN A 219 9.55 1.14 -20.96
CA ASN A 219 9.51 2.58 -20.69
C ASN A 219 10.92 3.17 -20.53
N ARG A 220 11.83 2.45 -19.87
CA ARG A 220 13.23 2.86 -19.72
C ARG A 220 13.95 2.93 -21.07
N ASP A 221 13.83 1.88 -21.89
CA ASP A 221 14.48 1.81 -23.21
C ASP A 221 13.97 2.92 -24.13
N LEU A 222 12.68 3.28 -24.02
CA LEU A 222 12.10 4.37 -24.78
C LEU A 222 12.65 5.71 -24.32
N ALA A 223 12.72 5.97 -23.02
CA ALA A 223 13.26 7.21 -22.48
C ALA A 223 14.71 7.44 -22.90
N GLU A 224 15.53 6.39 -22.92
CA GLU A 224 16.90 6.44 -23.42
C GLU A 224 16.99 6.78 -24.92
N LYS A 225 16.11 6.21 -25.75
CA LYS A 225 16.07 6.51 -27.19
C LYS A 225 15.70 7.98 -27.43
N VAL A 226 14.69 8.48 -26.74
CA VAL A 226 14.24 9.87 -26.85
C VAL A 226 15.34 10.85 -26.44
N SER A 227 16.04 10.58 -25.32
CA SER A 227 17.13 11.44 -24.87
C SER A 227 18.29 11.50 -25.85
N LYS A 228 18.66 10.38 -26.48
CA LYS A 228 19.72 10.31 -27.52
C LYS A 228 19.35 11.04 -28.81
N THR A 229 18.06 11.12 -29.12
CA THR A 229 17.56 11.83 -30.33
C THR A 229 17.48 13.33 -30.09
N ALA A 230 17.16 13.77 -28.87
CA ALA A 230 17.07 15.19 -28.52
C ALA A 230 18.45 15.88 -28.33
N SER A 231 19.52 15.08 -28.21
CA SER A 231 20.90 15.57 -28.06
C SER A 231 21.68 15.65 -29.38
N LYS A 232 21.05 15.37 -30.50
CA LYS A 232 21.57 15.56 -31.88
C LYS A 232 20.89 16.73 -32.54
#